data_72708d6359cb117b2d22f050c4f239c9
#
_entry.id   72708d6359cb117b2d22f050c4f239c9
#
_cell.length_a   1.000
_cell.length_b   1.000
_cell.length_c   1.000
_cell.angle_alpha   90.00
_cell.angle_beta   90.00
_cell.angle_gamma   90.00
#
_symmetry.space_group_name_H-M   'P 1'
#
loop_
_entity.id
_entity.type
_entity.pdbx_description
1 polymer ?
#
loop_
_entity_poly.entity_id
_entity_poly.type
_entity_poly.pdbx_seq_one_letter_code
_entity_poly.pdbx_strand_id
1 'polypeptide(L)'
;MGVAAQGWFIPLMSFVESARLELLLFAAFWFVLGAIDEIAIDCAWFWLLLTGKARTPRLDAPTATRLSRPIALFVPAWQEARVIGAMIRYTLAAWPHADLRVYAGCYVNDPATRAAMEAGAEDDPRVTIVVNETPGPTTKGQCLNRLFRAMQEDEAREGRRFGAVLLHDAEDMVHPDALTLIDRALDDADFVQIPVRPEMQIDSPWVGNHYADEFTEAHAREMVVRDRLGAGLPAAGVGCAFARDALDKVAELRGGAHADGPFDPLAMTEDYELGMLIGRRGSFPGGKGGRFLRVRAANGSLVATRAYFPARIDAAVRQKSRWVHGIAFDGWDQLGWSMSPVELWMRIRDRRGPLVALVLAAAYLLVLLTGVLWLADAMGWYPAGKLPVIVYWVLIATTLAFAWRALVRFVLVGREYGWGEGLAAVLRIPVANVIAIIATRRAVFRYAATLFGKPARWEKTDHDRHVVDVVAGNGAVRQQSRDAA
;
A
#
# COMPACT_ATOMS: atom_id res chain seq x y z
N MET A 1 11.74 -14.80 -51.04
CA MET A 1 12.99 -14.61 -50.25
C MET A 1 14.11 -15.37 -50.96
N GLY A 2 15.30 -14.74 -51.20
CA GLY A 2 16.43 -15.40 -51.86
C GLY A 2 17.04 -16.52 -51.01
N VAL A 3 17.67 -17.52 -51.65
CA VAL A 3 18.22 -18.74 -50.99
C VAL A 3 19.17 -18.43 -49.82
N ALA A 4 19.94 -17.34 -49.87
CA ALA A 4 20.82 -16.90 -48.77
C ALA A 4 20.05 -16.37 -47.54
N ALA A 5 18.86 -15.81 -47.71
CA ALA A 5 18.02 -15.35 -46.60
C ALA A 5 17.30 -16.52 -45.90
N GLN A 6 17.14 -17.66 -46.52
CA GLN A 6 16.56 -18.86 -45.90
C GLN A 6 17.54 -19.58 -44.96
N GLY A 7 18.84 -19.42 -45.15
CA GLY A 7 19.86 -20.15 -44.36
C GLY A 7 19.91 -19.81 -42.88
N TRP A 8 19.62 -18.57 -42.45
CA TRP A 8 19.59 -18.15 -41.03
C TRP A 8 18.16 -17.95 -40.52
N PHE A 9 17.19 -17.66 -41.40
CA PHE A 9 15.82 -17.33 -41.00
C PHE A 9 15.08 -18.53 -40.42
N ILE A 10 15.15 -19.70 -41.05
CA ILE A 10 14.50 -20.93 -40.54
C ILE A 10 15.03 -21.33 -39.16
N PRO A 11 16.35 -21.40 -38.90
CA PRO A 11 16.89 -21.65 -37.58
C PRO A 11 16.45 -20.62 -36.53
N LEU A 12 16.40 -19.32 -36.91
CA LEU A 12 15.92 -18.26 -36.00
C LEU A 12 14.45 -18.46 -35.63
N MET A 13 13.58 -18.74 -36.62
CA MET A 13 12.14 -18.97 -36.32
C MET A 13 11.92 -20.24 -35.52
N SER A 14 12.68 -21.30 -35.73
CA SER A 14 12.65 -22.50 -34.89
C SER A 14 13.09 -22.22 -33.45
N PHE A 15 14.12 -21.40 -33.25
CA PHE A 15 14.52 -20.92 -31.93
C PHE A 15 13.40 -20.10 -31.27
N VAL A 16 12.78 -19.15 -32.00
CA VAL A 16 11.66 -18.34 -31.51
C VAL A 16 10.48 -19.23 -31.10
N GLU A 17 10.18 -20.27 -31.88
CA GLU A 17 9.12 -21.23 -31.57
C GLU A 17 9.42 -22.05 -30.33
N SER A 18 10.65 -22.53 -30.17
CA SER A 18 11.10 -23.23 -28.96
C SER A 18 11.03 -22.31 -27.71
N ALA A 19 11.54 -21.09 -27.83
CA ALA A 19 11.47 -20.09 -26.77
C ALA A 19 10.02 -19.74 -26.40
N ARG A 20 9.12 -19.61 -27.39
CA ARG A 20 7.69 -19.44 -27.16
C ARG A 20 7.11 -20.59 -26.34
N LEU A 21 7.43 -21.84 -26.67
CA LEU A 21 6.88 -22.99 -25.94
C LEU A 21 7.37 -23.04 -24.48
N GLU A 22 8.66 -22.83 -24.26
CA GLU A 22 9.24 -22.81 -22.91
C GLU A 22 8.63 -21.68 -22.05
N LEU A 23 8.55 -20.47 -22.59
CA LEU A 23 7.92 -19.34 -21.90
C LEU A 23 6.43 -19.59 -21.64
N LEU A 24 5.73 -20.24 -22.58
CA LEU A 24 4.32 -20.58 -22.42
C LEU A 24 4.13 -21.57 -21.27
N LEU A 25 4.93 -22.63 -21.21
CA LEU A 25 4.84 -23.63 -20.13
C LEU A 25 5.18 -22.98 -18.76
N PHE A 26 6.23 -22.17 -18.71
CA PHE A 26 6.60 -21.40 -17.52
C PHE A 26 5.48 -20.47 -17.07
N ALA A 27 4.99 -19.60 -17.94
CA ALA A 27 3.94 -18.64 -17.60
C ALA A 27 2.62 -19.35 -17.23
N ALA A 28 2.23 -20.37 -17.98
CA ALA A 28 1.02 -21.14 -17.73
C ALA A 28 1.04 -21.81 -16.35
N PHE A 29 2.15 -22.44 -15.96
CA PHE A 29 2.31 -23.04 -14.64
C PHE A 29 2.07 -22.03 -13.51
N TRP A 30 2.75 -20.88 -13.57
CA TRP A 30 2.64 -19.87 -12.55
C TRP A 30 1.31 -19.13 -12.56
N PHE A 31 0.69 -18.93 -13.73
CA PHE A 31 -0.66 -18.36 -13.81
C PHE A 31 -1.71 -19.30 -13.23
N VAL A 32 -1.62 -20.62 -13.46
CA VAL A 32 -2.53 -21.59 -12.84
C VAL A 32 -2.36 -21.59 -11.32
N LEU A 33 -1.12 -21.61 -10.81
CA LEU A 33 -0.87 -21.58 -9.37
C LEU A 33 -1.37 -20.27 -8.74
N GLY A 34 -1.12 -19.14 -9.41
CA GLY A 34 -1.63 -17.83 -8.98
C GLY A 34 -3.16 -17.74 -9.02
N ALA A 35 -3.80 -18.34 -10.03
CA ALA A 35 -5.25 -18.39 -10.13
C ALA A 35 -5.87 -19.21 -8.99
N ILE A 36 -5.28 -20.36 -8.63
CA ILE A 36 -5.72 -21.18 -7.50
C ILE A 36 -5.66 -20.38 -6.20
N ASP A 37 -4.56 -19.65 -5.97
CA ASP A 37 -4.38 -18.81 -4.79
C ASP A 37 -5.41 -17.66 -4.73
N GLU A 38 -5.64 -16.96 -5.85
CA GLU A 38 -6.65 -15.90 -5.91
C GLU A 38 -8.09 -16.42 -5.72
N ILE A 39 -8.42 -17.58 -6.30
CA ILE A 39 -9.71 -18.25 -6.10
C ILE A 39 -9.88 -18.66 -4.63
N ALA A 40 -8.81 -19.11 -3.96
CA ALA A 40 -8.87 -19.47 -2.54
C ALA A 40 -9.21 -18.24 -1.67
N ILE A 41 -8.61 -17.07 -1.93
CA ILE A 41 -8.99 -15.82 -1.27
C ILE A 41 -10.44 -15.42 -1.58
N ASP A 42 -10.87 -15.54 -2.83
CA ASP A 42 -12.24 -15.22 -3.23
C ASP A 42 -13.25 -16.15 -2.54
N CYS A 43 -12.99 -17.43 -2.48
CA CYS A 43 -13.82 -18.41 -1.76
C CYS A 43 -13.90 -18.07 -0.26
N ALA A 44 -12.77 -17.74 0.37
CA ALA A 44 -12.74 -17.31 1.78
C ALA A 44 -13.55 -16.01 1.97
N TRP A 45 -13.39 -15.04 1.08
CA TRP A 45 -14.10 -13.77 1.14
C TRP A 45 -15.62 -13.95 0.93
N PHE A 46 -16.05 -14.74 -0.07
CA PHE A 46 -17.46 -15.05 -0.28
C PHE A 46 -18.09 -15.80 0.90
N TRP A 47 -17.35 -16.76 1.48
CA TRP A 47 -17.79 -17.44 2.69
C TRP A 47 -18.00 -16.44 3.85
N LEU A 48 -17.07 -15.52 4.03
CA LEU A 48 -17.18 -14.47 5.06
C LEU A 48 -18.35 -13.50 4.77
N LEU A 49 -18.64 -13.20 3.51
CA LEU A 49 -19.81 -12.39 3.12
C LEU A 49 -21.11 -13.13 3.42
N LEU A 50 -21.24 -14.41 3.06
CA LEU A 50 -22.42 -15.25 3.31
C LEU A 50 -22.69 -15.40 4.81
N THR A 51 -21.63 -15.56 5.62
CA THR A 51 -21.75 -15.66 7.08
C THR A 51 -21.88 -14.31 7.79
N GLY A 52 -21.93 -13.20 7.05
CA GLY A 52 -22.04 -11.84 7.61
C GLY A 52 -20.76 -11.29 8.24
N LYS A 53 -19.67 -12.06 8.25
CA LYS A 53 -18.40 -11.67 8.91
C LYS A 53 -17.56 -10.67 8.11
N ALA A 54 -17.76 -10.56 6.79
CA ALA A 54 -17.08 -9.59 5.92
C ALA A 54 -17.95 -8.37 5.57
N ARG A 55 -19.08 -8.18 6.27
CA ARG A 55 -19.92 -6.99 6.06
C ARG A 55 -19.17 -5.74 6.50
N THR A 56 -19.31 -4.66 5.72
CA THR A 56 -18.87 -3.32 6.10
C THR A 56 -20.03 -2.65 6.84
N PRO A 57 -20.02 -2.54 8.18
CA PRO A 57 -21.09 -1.91 8.92
C PRO A 57 -21.15 -0.42 8.58
N ARG A 58 -22.33 0.17 8.76
CA ARG A 58 -22.55 1.61 8.64
C ARG A 58 -22.86 2.15 10.03
N LEU A 59 -22.31 3.31 10.36
CA LEU A 59 -22.63 4.02 11.58
C LEU A 59 -24.02 4.62 11.47
N ASP A 60 -24.81 4.56 12.53
CA ASP A 60 -26.13 5.20 12.61
C ASP A 60 -26.03 6.72 12.82
N ALA A 61 -24.96 7.17 13.48
CA ALA A 61 -24.66 8.58 13.76
C ALA A 61 -23.14 8.81 13.76
N PRO A 62 -22.67 10.07 13.66
CA PRO A 62 -21.28 10.42 13.88
C PRO A 62 -20.78 9.90 15.24
N THR A 63 -19.50 9.56 15.32
CA THR A 63 -18.92 9.01 16.55
C THR A 63 -18.79 10.06 17.66
N ALA A 64 -18.69 9.59 18.90
CA ALA A 64 -18.58 10.47 20.09
C ALA A 64 -17.30 11.30 20.04
N THR A 65 -17.34 12.50 20.64
CA THR A 65 -16.23 13.45 20.64
C THR A 65 -15.18 13.19 21.73
N ARG A 66 -15.37 12.20 22.62
CA ARG A 66 -14.45 11.90 23.71
C ARG A 66 -13.69 10.62 23.42
N LEU A 67 -12.36 10.67 23.56
CA LEU A 67 -11.48 9.51 23.50
C LEU A 67 -11.45 8.79 24.86
N SER A 68 -11.23 7.47 24.85
CA SER A 68 -11.06 6.65 26.05
C SER A 68 -9.64 6.75 26.61
N ARG A 69 -8.68 7.17 25.77
CA ARG A 69 -7.25 7.30 26.08
C ARG A 69 -6.62 8.48 25.37
N PRO A 70 -5.52 9.06 25.87
CA PRO A 70 -4.70 10.01 25.12
C PRO A 70 -4.08 9.32 23.91
N ILE A 71 -4.13 9.97 22.74
CA ILE A 71 -3.56 9.46 21.49
C ILE A 71 -2.52 10.44 20.95
N ALA A 72 -1.34 9.94 20.63
CA ALA A 72 -0.31 10.66 19.93
C ALA A 72 -0.41 10.39 18.43
N LEU A 73 -0.56 11.43 17.60
CA LEU A 73 -0.49 11.34 16.14
C LEU A 73 0.94 11.69 15.70
N PHE A 74 1.61 10.80 14.99
CA PHE A 74 2.94 11.02 14.43
C PHE A 74 2.84 11.35 12.94
N VAL A 75 3.46 12.46 12.55
CA VAL A 75 3.52 12.95 11.16
C VAL A 75 4.97 13.28 10.82
N PRO A 76 5.74 12.31 10.30
CA PRO A 76 7.10 12.55 9.83
C PRO A 76 7.07 13.29 8.49
N ALA A 77 7.85 14.37 8.35
CA ALA A 77 7.89 15.14 7.11
C ALA A 77 9.32 15.57 6.73
N TRP A 78 9.63 15.43 5.44
CA TRP A 78 10.85 15.91 4.80
C TRP A 78 10.51 16.55 3.45
N GLN A 79 10.75 17.87 3.33
CA GLN A 79 10.41 18.66 2.14
C GLN A 79 8.91 18.59 1.75
N GLU A 80 8.02 18.70 2.75
CA GLU A 80 6.57 18.62 2.60
C GLU A 80 5.86 19.97 2.82
N ALA A 81 6.55 21.08 2.62
CA ALA A 81 6.01 22.43 2.84
C ALA A 81 4.71 22.72 2.09
N ARG A 82 4.46 22.04 0.95
CA ARG A 82 3.27 22.25 0.12
C ARG A 82 2.00 21.63 0.70
N VAL A 83 2.11 20.61 1.53
CA VAL A 83 0.95 19.79 1.96
C VAL A 83 0.76 19.78 3.48
N ILE A 84 1.86 19.82 4.26
CA ILE A 84 1.81 19.59 5.71
C ILE A 84 0.97 20.62 6.48
N GLY A 85 0.98 21.88 6.09
CA GLY A 85 0.18 22.92 6.74
C GLY A 85 -1.32 22.68 6.58
N ALA A 86 -1.76 22.30 5.38
CA ALA A 86 -3.15 21.93 5.09
C ALA A 86 -3.56 20.66 5.86
N MET A 87 -2.68 19.65 5.92
CA MET A 87 -2.89 18.43 6.67
C MET A 87 -3.12 18.70 8.16
N ILE A 88 -2.23 19.44 8.82
CA ILE A 88 -2.33 19.77 10.25
C ILE A 88 -3.62 20.52 10.54
N ARG A 89 -3.89 21.61 9.82
CA ARG A 89 -5.11 22.42 10.00
C ARG A 89 -6.38 21.60 9.83
N TYR A 90 -6.44 20.77 8.78
CA TYR A 90 -7.60 19.92 8.56
C TYR A 90 -7.76 18.87 9.65
N THR A 91 -6.69 18.23 10.09
CA THR A 91 -6.71 17.21 11.14
C THR A 91 -7.19 17.79 12.48
N LEU A 92 -6.72 18.97 12.87
CA LEU A 92 -7.15 19.66 14.09
C LEU A 92 -8.63 20.01 14.06
N ALA A 93 -9.15 20.40 12.90
CA ALA A 93 -10.57 20.70 12.70
C ALA A 93 -11.45 19.42 12.66
N ALA A 94 -10.97 18.35 12.01
CA ALA A 94 -11.69 17.09 11.90
C ALA A 94 -11.70 16.32 13.23
N TRP A 95 -10.67 16.49 14.06
CA TRP A 95 -10.49 15.82 15.35
C TRP A 95 -10.34 16.82 16.48
N PRO A 96 -11.42 17.48 16.93
CA PRO A 96 -11.39 18.49 17.99
C PRO A 96 -11.30 17.87 19.40
N HIS A 97 -10.43 16.85 19.56
CA HIS A 97 -10.27 16.13 20.81
C HIS A 97 -9.11 16.71 21.64
N ALA A 98 -9.37 17.05 22.90
CA ALA A 98 -8.35 17.56 23.82
C ALA A 98 -7.30 16.50 24.17
N ASP A 99 -7.66 15.22 24.08
CA ASP A 99 -6.79 14.08 24.37
C ASP A 99 -5.96 13.63 23.15
N LEU A 100 -6.02 14.37 22.04
CA LEU A 100 -5.15 14.20 20.87
C LEU A 100 -3.93 15.13 21.00
N ARG A 101 -2.74 14.60 20.74
CA ARG A 101 -1.51 15.38 20.57
C ARG A 101 -0.87 15.04 19.21
N VAL A 102 -0.56 16.03 18.41
CA VAL A 102 0.09 15.88 17.11
C VAL A 102 1.59 16.15 17.27
N TYR A 103 2.42 15.17 16.93
CA TYR A 103 3.86 15.31 16.86
C TYR A 103 4.26 15.38 15.40
N ALA A 104 4.57 16.59 14.91
CA ALA A 104 5.00 16.85 13.53
C ALA A 104 6.52 16.91 13.46
N GLY A 105 7.13 15.95 12.76
CA GLY A 105 8.60 15.84 12.64
C GLY A 105 9.13 16.55 11.40
N CYS A 106 10.12 17.43 11.59
CA CYS A 106 10.86 18.05 10.50
C CYS A 106 12.37 17.99 10.75
N TYR A 107 13.15 18.63 9.90
CA TYR A 107 14.62 18.57 9.96
C TYR A 107 15.23 19.95 10.04
N VAL A 108 16.38 20.05 10.70
CA VAL A 108 17.10 21.31 10.88
C VAL A 108 17.46 22.00 9.54
N ASN A 109 17.66 21.22 8.49
CA ASN A 109 17.97 21.70 7.13
C ASN A 109 16.73 21.80 6.21
N ASP A 110 15.51 21.81 6.78
CA ASP A 110 14.24 21.98 6.06
C ASP A 110 13.34 23.06 6.72
N PRO A 111 13.78 24.32 6.70
CA PRO A 111 13.04 25.41 7.35
C PRO A 111 11.69 25.70 6.67
N ALA A 112 11.53 25.37 5.38
CA ALA A 112 10.29 25.59 4.66
C ALA A 112 9.14 24.67 5.17
N THR A 113 9.44 23.38 5.41
CA THR A 113 8.48 22.45 6.00
C THR A 113 8.12 22.85 7.42
N ARG A 114 9.12 23.27 8.23
CA ARG A 114 8.88 23.76 9.57
C ARG A 114 7.96 24.99 9.58
N ALA A 115 8.22 26.00 8.76
CA ALA A 115 7.37 27.18 8.66
C ALA A 115 5.93 26.83 8.23
N ALA A 116 5.76 25.86 7.33
CA ALA A 116 4.43 25.39 6.93
C ALA A 116 3.71 24.65 8.06
N MET A 117 4.40 23.90 8.92
CA MET A 117 3.85 23.29 10.12
C MET A 117 3.38 24.35 11.13
N GLU A 118 4.23 25.35 11.41
CA GLU A 118 3.90 26.47 12.31
C GLU A 118 2.64 27.20 11.82
N ALA A 119 2.59 27.52 10.52
CA ALA A 119 1.43 28.15 9.89
C ALA A 119 0.16 27.27 9.90
N GLY A 120 0.32 25.95 9.81
CA GLY A 120 -0.82 25.01 9.85
C GLY A 120 -1.33 24.74 11.27
N ALA A 121 -0.46 24.86 12.27
CA ALA A 121 -0.79 24.64 13.67
C ALA A 121 -1.54 25.86 14.30
N GLU A 122 -1.32 27.07 13.81
CA GLU A 122 -1.96 28.31 14.30
C GLU A 122 -1.89 28.41 15.84
N ASP A 123 -0.74 28.06 16.42
CA ASP A 123 -0.48 28.04 17.88
C ASP A 123 -1.39 27.08 18.68
N ASP A 124 -2.02 26.09 18.02
CA ASP A 124 -2.83 25.08 18.73
C ASP A 124 -1.95 24.27 19.71
N PRO A 125 -2.25 24.27 21.03
CA PRO A 125 -1.42 23.62 22.03
C PRO A 125 -1.36 22.07 21.87
N ARG A 126 -2.18 21.50 21.00
CA ARG A 126 -2.14 20.08 20.68
C ARG A 126 -1.03 19.71 19.71
N VAL A 127 -0.35 20.69 19.08
CA VAL A 127 0.71 20.45 18.09
C VAL A 127 2.08 20.66 18.74
N THR A 128 2.92 19.64 18.64
CA THR A 128 4.34 19.70 19.00
C THR A 128 5.18 19.51 17.74
N ILE A 129 5.92 20.54 17.34
CA ILE A 129 6.85 20.45 16.20
C ILE A 129 8.18 19.93 16.73
N VAL A 130 8.60 18.78 16.22
CA VAL A 130 9.82 18.06 16.63
C VAL A 130 10.88 18.23 15.54
N VAL A 131 11.90 19.02 15.82
CA VAL A 131 13.01 19.19 14.89
C VAL A 131 14.02 18.06 15.08
N ASN A 132 14.33 17.34 14.01
CA ASN A 132 15.42 16.38 14.00
C ASN A 132 16.75 17.15 13.82
N GLU A 133 17.64 17.01 14.80
CA GLU A 133 18.95 17.69 14.81
C GLU A 133 19.90 17.11 13.76
N THR A 134 19.74 15.84 13.40
CA THR A 134 20.46 15.22 12.28
C THR A 134 19.88 15.79 10.98
N PRO A 135 20.72 16.43 10.12
CA PRO A 135 20.27 16.93 8.83
C PRO A 135 19.63 15.81 7.98
N GLY A 136 18.49 16.13 7.35
CA GLY A 136 17.83 15.22 6.42
C GLY A 136 18.51 15.13 5.04
N PRO A 137 18.13 14.10 4.25
CA PRO A 137 17.16 13.07 4.59
C PRO A 137 17.71 11.97 5.50
N THR A 138 16.92 11.55 6.48
CA THR A 138 17.12 10.28 7.18
C THR A 138 16.07 9.24 6.71
N THR A 139 15.99 8.07 7.32
CA THR A 139 14.87 7.14 7.07
C THR A 139 13.62 7.58 7.82
N LYS A 140 12.44 7.14 7.36
CA LYS A 140 11.16 7.40 8.04
C LYS A 140 11.16 6.82 9.46
N GLY A 141 11.71 5.60 9.65
CA GLY A 141 11.85 4.96 10.94
C GLY A 141 12.67 5.78 11.94
N GLN A 142 13.79 6.40 11.50
CA GLN A 142 14.58 7.31 12.34
C GLN A 142 13.78 8.55 12.78
N CYS A 143 13.02 9.16 11.87
CA CYS A 143 12.15 10.28 12.20
C CYS A 143 11.07 9.86 13.19
N LEU A 144 10.38 8.75 12.96
CA LEU A 144 9.37 8.21 13.86
C LEU A 144 9.92 7.89 15.26
N ASN A 145 11.14 7.36 15.36
CA ASN A 145 11.79 7.15 16.65
C ASN A 145 12.11 8.47 17.37
N ARG A 146 12.45 9.52 16.64
CA ARG A 146 12.63 10.87 17.23
C ARG A 146 11.30 11.42 17.78
N LEU A 147 10.18 11.19 17.04
CA LEU A 147 8.85 11.56 17.52
C LEU A 147 8.45 10.75 18.76
N PHE A 148 8.75 9.45 18.75
CA PHE A 148 8.48 8.58 19.89
C PHE A 148 9.22 9.03 21.16
N ARG A 149 10.48 9.42 21.03
CA ARG A 149 11.28 9.99 22.12
C ARG A 149 10.68 11.31 22.61
N ALA A 150 10.29 12.23 21.72
CA ALA A 150 9.66 13.48 22.11
C ALA A 150 8.33 13.25 22.86
N MET A 151 7.54 12.27 22.44
CA MET A 151 6.34 11.85 23.16
C MET A 151 6.67 11.34 24.57
N GLN A 152 7.72 10.52 24.73
CA GLN A 152 8.17 10.03 26.06
C GLN A 152 8.66 11.17 26.97
N GLU A 153 9.36 12.17 26.40
CA GLU A 153 9.79 13.38 27.12
C GLU A 153 8.57 14.17 27.65
N ASP A 154 7.51 14.28 26.83
CA ASP A 154 6.25 14.91 27.22
C ASP A 154 5.50 14.09 28.29
N GLU A 155 5.45 12.75 28.13
CA GLU A 155 4.88 11.85 29.15
C GLU A 155 5.56 12.05 30.50
N ALA A 156 6.89 12.14 30.53
CA ALA A 156 7.65 12.36 31.77
C ALA A 156 7.42 13.74 32.36
N ARG A 157 7.29 14.78 31.53
CA ARG A 157 7.05 16.17 31.97
C ARG A 157 5.64 16.38 32.49
N GLU A 158 4.63 15.81 31.82
CA GLU A 158 3.22 16.02 32.13
C GLU A 158 2.67 14.98 33.12
N GLY A 159 3.42 13.90 33.42
CA GLY A 159 2.97 12.79 34.29
C GLY A 159 1.80 12.01 33.68
N ARG A 160 1.61 12.07 32.36
CA ARG A 160 0.48 11.48 31.65
C ARG A 160 0.98 10.63 30.49
N ARG A 161 0.67 9.34 30.51
CA ARG A 161 1.07 8.40 29.46
C ARG A 161 0.04 8.34 28.33
N PHE A 162 0.53 8.30 27.08
CA PHE A 162 -0.33 8.03 25.92
C PHE A 162 -0.75 6.56 25.89
N GLY A 163 -1.98 6.30 25.46
CA GLY A 163 -2.51 4.94 25.30
C GLY A 163 -2.27 4.34 23.92
N ALA A 164 -2.05 5.19 22.90
CA ALA A 164 -1.79 4.76 21.53
C ALA A 164 -1.01 5.79 20.74
N VAL A 165 -0.35 5.30 19.68
CA VAL A 165 0.31 6.10 18.63
C VAL A 165 -0.38 5.82 17.31
N LEU A 166 -0.82 6.85 16.61
CA LEU A 166 -1.43 6.84 15.28
C LEU A 166 -0.43 7.40 14.27
N LEU A 167 -0.31 6.78 13.10
CA LEU A 167 0.58 7.22 12.03
C LEU A 167 -0.20 7.82 10.86
N HIS A 168 0.27 8.97 10.38
CA HIS A 168 -0.13 9.59 9.13
C HIS A 168 1.05 10.21 8.41
N ASP A 169 0.95 10.32 7.08
CA ASP A 169 1.90 11.05 6.24
C ASP A 169 1.45 12.52 6.05
N ALA A 170 2.37 13.35 5.59
CA ALA A 170 2.16 14.79 5.49
C ALA A 170 1.06 15.23 4.50
N GLU A 171 0.69 14.35 3.57
CA GLU A 171 -0.34 14.56 2.54
C GLU A 171 -1.70 13.96 2.86
N ASP A 172 -1.84 13.31 4.00
CA ASP A 172 -3.05 12.57 4.35
C ASP A 172 -4.24 13.48 4.70
N MET A 173 -5.40 13.11 4.22
CA MET A 173 -6.68 13.63 4.68
C MET A 173 -7.37 12.59 5.56
N VAL A 174 -7.56 12.92 6.82
CA VAL A 174 -8.19 12.04 7.81
C VAL A 174 -9.72 12.05 7.67
N HIS A 175 -10.38 10.98 8.12
CA HIS A 175 -11.84 10.96 8.21
C HIS A 175 -12.28 11.40 9.63
N PRO A 176 -13.29 12.27 9.79
CA PRO A 176 -13.72 12.76 11.11
C PRO A 176 -14.05 11.64 12.12
N ASP A 177 -14.69 10.56 11.69
CA ASP A 177 -15.03 9.43 12.56
C ASP A 177 -13.86 8.45 12.84
N ALA A 178 -12.70 8.60 12.15
CA ALA A 178 -11.65 7.59 12.20
C ALA A 178 -11.03 7.48 13.61
N LEU A 179 -10.70 8.61 14.25
CA LEU A 179 -9.96 8.62 15.50
C LEU A 179 -10.72 7.89 16.63
N THR A 180 -12.01 8.16 16.78
CA THR A 180 -12.85 7.53 17.81
C THR A 180 -13.15 6.06 17.51
N LEU A 181 -13.23 5.66 16.23
CA LEU A 181 -13.37 4.26 15.84
C LEU A 181 -12.10 3.46 16.13
N ILE A 182 -10.95 4.04 15.84
CA ILE A 182 -9.64 3.46 16.14
C ILE A 182 -9.46 3.32 17.67
N ASP A 183 -9.76 4.37 18.42
CA ASP A 183 -9.67 4.36 19.90
C ASP A 183 -10.47 3.20 20.51
N ARG A 184 -11.72 3.02 20.08
CA ARG A 184 -12.57 1.91 20.55
C ARG A 184 -12.05 0.55 20.12
N ALA A 185 -11.53 0.42 18.88
CA ALA A 185 -11.03 -0.84 18.39
C ALA A 185 -9.76 -1.30 19.12
N LEU A 186 -8.97 -0.37 19.66
CA LEU A 186 -7.80 -0.65 20.49
C LEU A 186 -8.15 -1.24 21.87
N ASP A 187 -9.44 -1.28 22.29
CA ASP A 187 -9.83 -2.05 23.47
C ASP A 187 -9.63 -3.55 23.28
N ASP A 188 -9.78 -4.04 22.05
CA ASP A 188 -9.69 -5.45 21.67
C ASP A 188 -8.51 -5.78 20.73
N ALA A 189 -7.63 -4.82 20.44
CA ALA A 189 -6.49 -4.98 19.54
C ALA A 189 -5.27 -4.19 20.02
N ASP A 190 -4.08 -4.68 19.67
CA ASP A 190 -2.81 -3.96 19.86
C ASP A 190 -2.45 -3.10 18.63
N PHE A 191 -3.06 -3.39 17.50
CA PHE A 191 -2.87 -2.69 16.23
C PHE A 191 -4.19 -2.57 15.47
N VAL A 192 -4.48 -1.40 14.94
CA VAL A 192 -5.67 -1.13 14.13
C VAL A 192 -5.26 -0.46 12.83
N GLN A 193 -5.72 -1.00 11.70
CA GLN A 193 -5.58 -0.40 10.38
C GLN A 193 -6.96 -0.07 9.81
N ILE A 194 -7.19 1.17 9.38
CA ILE A 194 -8.34 1.54 8.56
C ILE A 194 -7.98 1.54 7.08
N PRO A 195 -8.95 1.48 6.15
CA PRO A 195 -8.66 1.55 4.72
C PRO A 195 -7.88 2.80 4.31
N VAL A 196 -7.01 2.65 3.33
CA VAL A 196 -6.46 3.75 2.53
C VAL A 196 -7.28 3.85 1.26
N ARG A 197 -7.74 5.06 0.94
CA ARG A 197 -8.56 5.35 -0.24
C ARG A 197 -7.88 6.40 -1.10
N PRO A 198 -7.10 5.99 -2.12
CA PRO A 198 -6.50 6.93 -3.05
C PRO A 198 -7.54 7.82 -3.72
N GLU A 199 -7.24 9.11 -3.86
CA GLU A 199 -8.10 10.04 -4.57
C GLU A 199 -7.92 9.93 -6.08
N MET A 200 -9.05 10.02 -6.79
CA MET A 200 -9.05 9.97 -8.25
C MET A 200 -8.45 11.25 -8.84
N GLN A 201 -7.59 11.09 -9.83
CA GLN A 201 -6.86 12.17 -10.48
C GLN A 201 -7.31 12.28 -11.94
N ILE A 202 -7.89 13.43 -12.29
CA ILE A 202 -8.37 13.71 -13.67
C ILE A 202 -7.18 13.86 -14.63
N ASP A 203 -6.09 14.42 -14.14
CA ASP A 203 -4.85 14.67 -14.88
C ASP A 203 -3.93 13.45 -14.98
N SER A 204 -4.25 12.37 -14.24
CA SER A 204 -3.52 11.10 -14.31
C SER A 204 -4.43 9.87 -14.23
N PRO A 205 -5.36 9.71 -15.19
CA PRO A 205 -6.38 8.66 -15.13
C PRO A 205 -5.80 7.25 -15.26
N TRP A 206 -4.60 7.09 -15.78
CA TRP A 206 -3.95 5.80 -15.98
C TRP A 206 -2.93 5.47 -14.90
N VAL A 207 -2.01 6.40 -14.61
CA VAL A 207 -0.93 6.16 -13.64
C VAL A 207 -1.38 6.46 -12.22
N GLY A 208 -1.97 7.65 -11.95
CA GLY A 208 -2.44 8.00 -10.60
C GLY A 208 -3.57 7.09 -10.12
N ASN A 209 -4.54 6.80 -11.00
CA ASN A 209 -5.73 6.06 -10.59
C ASN A 209 -5.54 4.55 -10.48
N HIS A 210 -4.44 3.95 -10.99
CA HIS A 210 -4.20 2.52 -10.78
C HIS A 210 -4.00 2.16 -9.29
N TYR A 211 -3.55 3.10 -8.46
CA TYR A 211 -3.47 2.90 -7.01
C TYR A 211 -4.86 2.71 -6.38
N ALA A 212 -5.87 3.45 -6.85
CA ALA A 212 -7.24 3.28 -6.37
C ALA A 212 -7.77 1.87 -6.64
N ASP A 213 -7.42 1.29 -7.79
CA ASP A 213 -7.79 -0.08 -8.16
C ASP A 213 -7.15 -1.10 -7.20
N GLU A 214 -5.84 -0.98 -6.97
CA GLU A 214 -5.07 -1.91 -6.12
C GLU A 214 -5.48 -1.82 -4.64
N PHE A 215 -5.57 -0.60 -4.10
CA PHE A 215 -5.98 -0.41 -2.70
C PHE A 215 -7.43 -0.84 -2.47
N THR A 216 -8.32 -0.64 -3.44
CA THR A 216 -9.69 -1.12 -3.33
C THR A 216 -9.75 -2.64 -3.26
N GLU A 217 -9.03 -3.36 -4.13
CA GLU A 217 -8.97 -4.82 -4.07
C GLU A 217 -8.37 -5.31 -2.76
N ALA A 218 -7.25 -4.73 -2.33
CA ALA A 218 -6.59 -5.12 -1.09
C ALA A 218 -7.49 -4.88 0.13
N HIS A 219 -8.07 -3.68 0.26
CA HIS A 219 -8.80 -3.29 1.47
C HIS A 219 -10.27 -3.69 1.49
N ALA A 220 -10.89 -4.01 0.35
CA ALA A 220 -12.25 -4.53 0.34
C ALA A 220 -12.33 -6.06 0.47
N ARG A 221 -11.24 -6.76 0.20
CA ARG A 221 -11.21 -8.23 0.11
C ARG A 221 -10.07 -8.84 0.94
N GLU A 222 -8.82 -8.63 0.54
CA GLU A 222 -7.68 -9.35 1.10
C GLU A 222 -7.45 -9.04 2.58
N MET A 223 -7.43 -7.76 2.97
CA MET A 223 -7.25 -7.36 4.37
C MET A 223 -8.39 -7.85 5.26
N VAL A 224 -9.63 -7.88 4.72
CA VAL A 224 -10.78 -8.44 5.43
C VAL A 224 -10.61 -9.94 5.68
N VAL A 225 -10.12 -10.69 4.68
CA VAL A 225 -9.84 -12.13 4.84
C VAL A 225 -8.71 -12.34 5.84
N ARG A 226 -7.62 -11.59 5.76
CA ARG A 226 -6.48 -11.66 6.71
C ARG A 226 -6.92 -11.45 8.15
N ASP A 227 -7.68 -10.39 8.42
CA ASP A 227 -8.22 -10.08 9.76
C ASP A 227 -9.06 -11.24 10.30
N ARG A 228 -9.97 -11.77 9.46
CA ARG A 228 -10.88 -12.83 9.89
C ARG A 228 -10.21 -14.20 10.07
N LEU A 229 -9.15 -14.47 9.34
CA LEU A 229 -8.34 -15.67 9.51
C LEU A 229 -7.32 -15.54 10.67
N GLY A 230 -7.17 -14.35 11.26
CA GLY A 230 -6.23 -14.10 12.35
C GLY A 230 -4.76 -14.11 11.92
N ALA A 231 -4.48 -13.86 10.64
CA ALA A 231 -3.13 -13.67 10.14
C ALA A 231 -2.58 -12.29 10.52
N GLY A 232 -1.25 -12.13 10.46
CA GLY A 232 -0.61 -10.85 10.63
C GLY A 232 -1.12 -9.83 9.61
N LEU A 233 -1.42 -8.62 10.08
CA LEU A 233 -1.91 -7.53 9.24
C LEU A 233 -0.76 -6.57 8.94
N PRO A 234 -0.43 -6.31 7.68
CA PRO A 234 0.52 -5.26 7.34
C PRO A 234 -0.07 -3.88 7.67
N ALA A 235 0.72 -3.00 8.26
CA ALA A 235 0.35 -1.60 8.35
C ALA A 235 0.69 -0.90 7.03
N ALA A 236 -0.15 0.08 6.68
CA ALA A 236 0.03 0.88 5.46
C ALA A 236 0.83 2.18 5.71
N GLY A 237 1.34 2.38 6.94
CA GLY A 237 2.05 3.58 7.33
C GLY A 237 1.17 4.81 7.56
N VAL A 238 -0.13 4.70 7.22
CA VAL A 238 -1.12 5.75 7.34
C VAL A 238 -2.46 5.20 7.80
N GLY A 239 -3.20 5.94 8.62
CA GLY A 239 -4.46 5.47 9.19
C GLY A 239 -4.29 4.18 10.00
N CYS A 240 -3.15 4.01 10.63
CA CYS A 240 -2.81 2.87 11.45
C CYS A 240 -2.40 3.30 12.86
N ALA A 241 -2.93 2.62 13.87
CA ALA A 241 -2.66 2.92 15.27
C ALA A 241 -2.15 1.69 16.01
N PHE A 242 -1.20 1.92 16.89
CA PHE A 242 -0.58 0.91 17.73
C PHE A 242 -0.80 1.25 19.21
N ALA A 243 -1.19 0.26 20.01
CA ALA A 243 -1.25 0.40 21.46
C ALA A 243 0.15 0.74 22.00
N ARG A 244 0.22 1.69 22.94
CA ARG A 244 1.49 2.17 23.52
C ARG A 244 2.31 1.03 24.14
N ASP A 245 1.65 0.09 24.81
CA ASP A 245 2.29 -1.07 25.43
C ASP A 245 2.90 -2.04 24.40
N ALA A 246 2.27 -2.18 23.22
CA ALA A 246 2.81 -3.00 22.16
C ALA A 246 4.07 -2.38 21.55
N LEU A 247 4.09 -1.05 21.39
CA LEU A 247 5.28 -0.34 20.93
C LEU A 247 6.45 -0.44 21.90
N ASP A 248 6.18 -0.36 23.22
CA ASP A 248 7.21 -0.55 24.24
C ASP A 248 7.83 -1.94 24.17
N LYS A 249 6.99 -2.98 24.02
CA LYS A 249 7.48 -4.36 23.87
C LYS A 249 8.37 -4.52 22.63
N VAL A 250 8.01 -3.88 21.51
CA VAL A 250 8.86 -3.91 20.32
C VAL A 250 10.16 -3.16 20.55
N ALA A 251 10.13 -1.99 21.20
CA ALA A 251 11.32 -1.23 21.56
C ALA A 251 12.25 -2.02 22.49
N GLU A 252 11.70 -2.74 23.48
CA GLU A 252 12.46 -3.64 24.36
C GLU A 252 13.11 -4.80 23.59
N LEU A 253 12.39 -5.43 22.66
CA LEU A 253 12.92 -6.51 21.81
C LEU A 253 14.04 -6.05 20.88
N ARG A 254 14.01 -4.77 20.46
CA ARG A 254 15.06 -4.14 19.64
C ARG A 254 16.27 -3.68 20.46
N GLY A 255 16.25 -3.86 21.80
CA GLY A 255 17.30 -3.43 22.74
C GLY A 255 18.71 -3.72 22.26
N GLY A 256 19.68 -2.88 22.61
CA GLY A 256 21.07 -2.90 22.14
C GLY A 256 21.33 -1.86 21.05
N ALA A 257 21.86 -2.23 19.89
CA ALA A 257 22.25 -1.29 18.82
C ALA A 257 21.09 -0.50 18.19
N HIS A 258 19.86 -0.91 18.44
CA HIS A 258 18.63 -0.28 17.93
C HIS A 258 17.75 0.33 19.04
N ALA A 259 18.34 0.66 20.19
CA ALA A 259 17.65 1.19 21.39
C ALA A 259 16.90 2.53 21.20
N ASP A 260 16.85 3.07 19.96
CA ASP A 260 16.26 4.38 19.68
C ASP A 260 14.74 4.40 19.68
N GLY A 261 14.05 3.25 19.63
CA GLY A 261 12.59 3.16 19.65
C GLY A 261 12.02 1.94 18.91
N PRO A 262 10.69 1.88 18.71
CA PRO A 262 10.02 0.71 18.14
C PRO A 262 10.14 0.58 16.63
N PHE A 263 10.50 1.64 15.89
CA PHE A 263 10.58 1.62 14.44
C PHE A 263 11.97 1.21 13.97
N ASP A 264 12.08 0.27 13.01
CA ASP A 264 13.38 -0.11 12.47
C ASP A 264 13.98 1.04 11.63
N PRO A 265 15.11 1.59 12.03
CA PRO A 265 15.74 2.71 11.32
C PRO A 265 16.33 2.31 9.95
N LEU A 266 16.47 1.02 9.67
CA LEU A 266 17.05 0.49 8.43
C LEU A 266 16.00 -0.05 7.47
N ALA A 267 14.77 -0.32 7.94
CA ALA A 267 13.70 -0.86 7.10
C ALA A 267 13.26 0.16 6.03
N MET A 268 13.00 -0.34 4.82
CA MET A 268 12.41 0.46 3.74
C MET A 268 10.89 0.63 3.89
N THR A 269 10.26 -0.25 4.66
CA THR A 269 8.84 -0.27 5.02
C THR A 269 8.72 -0.65 6.50
N GLU A 270 9.12 0.28 7.37
CA GLU A 270 9.08 0.13 8.84
C GLU A 270 7.66 -0.11 9.36
N ASP A 271 6.68 0.41 8.64
CA ASP A 271 5.26 0.24 8.89
C ASP A 271 4.79 -1.20 8.64
N TYR A 272 5.13 -1.77 7.48
CA TYR A 272 4.83 -3.16 7.15
C TYR A 272 5.41 -4.11 8.20
N GLU A 273 6.68 -3.93 8.53
CA GLU A 273 7.37 -4.75 9.51
C GLU A 273 6.70 -4.67 10.89
N LEU A 274 6.44 -3.45 11.38
CA LEU A 274 5.81 -3.22 12.67
C LEU A 274 4.38 -3.80 12.72
N GLY A 275 3.60 -3.60 11.63
CA GLY A 275 2.28 -4.19 11.47
C GLY A 275 2.30 -5.71 11.56
N MET A 276 3.26 -6.36 10.91
CA MET A 276 3.41 -7.81 10.93
C MET A 276 3.91 -8.34 12.28
N LEU A 277 4.75 -7.59 13.00
CA LEU A 277 5.22 -7.95 14.34
C LEU A 277 4.09 -7.89 15.38
N ILE A 278 3.30 -6.83 15.37
CA ILE A 278 2.24 -6.60 16.36
C ILE A 278 0.91 -7.22 15.92
N GLY A 279 0.60 -7.17 14.63
CA GLY A 279 -0.69 -7.54 14.07
C GLY A 279 -1.04 -9.02 14.16
N ARG A 280 -0.09 -9.92 14.41
CA ARG A 280 -0.36 -11.34 14.59
C ARG A 280 -0.86 -11.61 16.02
N ARG A 281 -1.96 -12.31 16.17
CA ARG A 281 -2.43 -12.75 17.49
C ARG A 281 -1.39 -13.65 18.17
N GLY A 282 -1.08 -13.34 19.42
CA GLY A 282 -0.11 -14.08 20.21
C GLY A 282 1.35 -13.83 19.82
N SER A 283 1.65 -12.74 19.12
CA SER A 283 3.03 -12.29 18.86
C SER A 283 3.79 -12.00 20.16
N PHE A 284 3.06 -11.53 21.18
CA PHE A 284 3.59 -11.31 22.54
C PHE A 284 2.72 -12.04 23.55
N PRO A 285 3.24 -12.37 24.75
CA PRO A 285 2.41 -12.85 25.85
C PRO A 285 1.29 -11.86 26.18
N GLY A 286 0.04 -12.31 26.05
CA GLY A 286 -1.15 -11.47 26.24
C GLY A 286 -1.47 -10.53 25.09
N GLY A 287 -0.76 -10.59 23.97
CA GLY A 287 -1.01 -9.77 22.77
C GLY A 287 -2.34 -10.12 22.10
N LYS A 288 -3.14 -9.07 21.82
CA LYS A 288 -4.46 -9.16 21.18
C LYS A 288 -4.36 -9.25 19.66
N GLY A 289 -3.23 -8.82 19.09
CA GLY A 289 -2.98 -8.75 17.66
C GLY A 289 -3.64 -7.57 16.96
N GLY A 290 -3.72 -7.64 15.62
CA GLY A 290 -4.27 -6.56 14.80
C GLY A 290 -5.74 -6.74 14.43
N ARG A 291 -6.37 -5.62 14.05
CA ARG A 291 -7.71 -5.55 13.47
C ARG A 291 -7.70 -4.67 12.23
N PHE A 292 -8.35 -5.14 11.17
CA PHE A 292 -8.65 -4.32 10.01
C PHE A 292 -10.08 -3.76 10.12
N LEU A 293 -10.19 -2.45 10.31
CA LEU A 293 -11.45 -1.80 10.64
C LEU A 293 -12.05 -1.14 9.39
N ARG A 294 -12.96 -1.83 8.71
CA ARG A 294 -13.65 -1.32 7.52
C ARG A 294 -15.10 -0.96 7.88
N VAL A 295 -15.41 0.34 7.95
CA VAL A 295 -16.70 0.89 8.39
C VAL A 295 -17.12 2.01 7.45
N ARG A 296 -18.42 2.20 7.22
CA ARG A 296 -18.98 3.39 6.57
C ARG A 296 -19.54 4.36 7.60
N ALA A 297 -19.32 5.63 7.38
CA ALA A 297 -19.91 6.71 8.17
C ALA A 297 -21.44 6.78 7.97
N ALA A 298 -22.12 7.56 8.78
CA ALA A 298 -23.57 7.76 8.71
C ALA A 298 -24.04 8.32 7.35
N ASN A 299 -23.20 9.11 6.67
CA ASN A 299 -23.47 9.63 5.32
C ASN A 299 -23.17 8.58 4.20
N GLY A 300 -22.71 7.38 4.54
CA GLY A 300 -22.35 6.30 3.62
C GLY A 300 -20.93 6.34 3.06
N SER A 301 -20.13 7.38 3.34
CA SER A 301 -18.72 7.43 2.97
C SER A 301 -17.92 6.35 3.71
N LEU A 302 -16.87 5.81 3.07
CA LEU A 302 -15.95 4.89 3.73
C LEU A 302 -15.08 5.66 4.72
N VAL A 303 -15.00 5.19 5.96
CA VAL A 303 -14.04 5.71 6.95
C VAL A 303 -12.65 5.23 6.53
N ALA A 304 -11.85 6.12 5.97
CA ALA A 304 -10.57 5.81 5.33
C ALA A 304 -9.64 7.02 5.38
N THR A 305 -8.35 6.77 5.36
CA THR A 305 -7.34 7.80 5.05
C THR A 305 -7.35 8.05 3.55
N ARG A 306 -7.31 9.32 3.13
CA ARG A 306 -7.36 9.75 1.74
C ARG A 306 -6.09 10.51 1.39
N ALA A 307 -5.49 10.22 0.24
CA ALA A 307 -4.32 10.93 -0.27
C ALA A 307 -4.26 10.83 -1.81
N TYR A 308 -3.50 11.72 -2.43
CA TYR A 308 -3.09 11.58 -3.82
C TYR A 308 -1.83 10.73 -3.91
N PHE A 309 -1.84 9.80 -4.85
CA PHE A 309 -0.69 8.96 -5.15
C PHE A 309 0.08 9.50 -6.38
N PRO A 310 1.31 9.04 -6.64
CA PRO A 310 2.11 9.55 -7.75
C PRO A 310 1.38 9.51 -9.10
N ALA A 311 1.30 10.67 -9.76
CA ALA A 311 0.67 10.85 -11.06
C ALA A 311 1.58 10.47 -12.23
N ARG A 312 2.91 10.38 -12.01
CA ARG A 312 3.93 10.12 -13.04
C ARG A 312 4.51 8.73 -12.90
N ILE A 313 4.81 8.09 -14.04
CA ILE A 313 5.35 6.72 -14.07
C ILE A 313 6.65 6.60 -13.28
N ASP A 314 7.58 7.54 -13.43
CA ASP A 314 8.87 7.51 -12.75
C ASP A 314 8.72 7.57 -11.22
N ALA A 315 7.81 8.39 -10.71
CA ALA A 315 7.50 8.49 -9.30
C ALA A 315 6.78 7.22 -8.78
N ALA A 316 5.82 6.69 -9.54
CA ALA A 316 5.13 5.45 -9.22
C ALA A 316 6.10 4.27 -9.16
N VAL A 317 7.03 4.15 -10.12
CA VAL A 317 8.07 3.13 -10.13
C VAL A 317 9.00 3.27 -8.92
N ARG A 318 9.42 4.50 -8.55
CA ARG A 318 10.25 4.72 -7.36
C ARG A 318 9.55 4.25 -6.08
N GLN A 319 8.29 4.66 -5.89
CA GLN A 319 7.51 4.29 -4.71
C GLN A 319 7.26 2.78 -4.64
N LYS A 320 6.77 2.16 -5.71
CA LYS A 320 6.53 0.71 -5.75
C LYS A 320 7.82 -0.11 -5.63
N SER A 321 8.94 0.39 -6.15
CA SER A 321 10.25 -0.26 -5.96
C SER A 321 10.65 -0.31 -4.48
N ARG A 322 10.36 0.74 -3.69
CA ARG A 322 10.57 0.73 -2.23
C ARG A 322 9.67 -0.31 -1.56
N TRP A 323 8.38 -0.34 -1.91
CA TRP A 323 7.44 -1.31 -1.33
C TRP A 323 7.84 -2.75 -1.64
N VAL A 324 8.20 -3.05 -2.89
CA VAL A 324 8.70 -4.39 -3.24
C VAL A 324 9.98 -4.74 -2.48
N HIS A 325 10.92 -3.79 -2.35
CA HIS A 325 12.15 -3.99 -1.60
C HIS A 325 11.85 -4.31 -0.13
N GLY A 326 11.10 -3.44 0.56
CA GLY A 326 10.79 -3.59 1.97
C GLY A 326 9.93 -4.82 2.27
N ILE A 327 8.88 -5.09 1.47
CA ILE A 327 7.95 -6.19 1.75
C ILE A 327 8.53 -7.54 1.34
N ALA A 328 9.10 -7.64 0.12
CA ALA A 328 9.51 -8.95 -0.41
C ALA A 328 10.93 -9.35 0.01
N PHE A 329 11.86 -8.41 0.19
CA PHE A 329 13.24 -8.71 0.52
C PHE A 329 13.56 -8.42 1.99
N ASP A 330 13.46 -7.15 2.46
CA ASP A 330 13.71 -6.83 3.87
C ASP A 330 12.77 -7.61 4.80
N GLY A 331 11.47 -7.69 4.42
CA GLY A 331 10.49 -8.47 5.17
C GLY A 331 10.81 -9.98 5.23
N TRP A 332 11.53 -10.52 4.23
CA TRP A 332 12.06 -11.89 4.31
C TRP A 332 13.16 -11.99 5.35
N ASP A 333 14.12 -11.09 5.30
CA ASP A 333 15.31 -11.12 6.16
C ASP A 333 14.95 -10.84 7.62
N GLN A 334 14.03 -9.89 7.88
CA GLN A 334 13.66 -9.43 9.22
C GLN A 334 12.59 -10.30 9.90
N LEU A 335 11.55 -10.69 9.18
CA LEU A 335 10.41 -11.41 9.74
C LEU A 335 10.46 -12.92 9.59
N GLY A 336 11.34 -13.44 8.70
CA GLY A 336 11.45 -14.85 8.41
C GLY A 336 10.14 -15.52 7.97
N TRP A 337 9.97 -16.82 8.25
CA TRP A 337 8.79 -17.61 7.95
C TRP A 337 8.03 -18.00 9.22
N SER A 338 6.74 -18.30 9.07
CA SER A 338 5.89 -18.76 10.16
C SER A 338 5.54 -20.23 10.00
N MET A 339 5.41 -20.95 11.12
CA MET A 339 4.91 -22.34 11.12
C MET A 339 3.37 -22.41 11.06
N SER A 340 2.65 -21.30 11.26
CA SER A 340 1.21 -21.25 11.08
C SER A 340 0.86 -21.31 9.59
N PRO A 341 0.04 -22.26 9.11
CA PRO A 341 -0.29 -22.36 7.68
C PRO A 341 -0.93 -21.11 7.10
N VAL A 342 -1.82 -20.46 7.85
CA VAL A 342 -2.49 -19.22 7.41
C VAL A 342 -1.48 -18.07 7.31
N GLU A 343 -0.63 -17.92 8.32
CA GLU A 343 0.41 -16.89 8.32
C GLU A 343 1.43 -17.14 7.21
N LEU A 344 1.85 -18.39 7.01
CA LEU A 344 2.76 -18.77 5.91
C LEU A 344 2.16 -18.42 4.55
N TRP A 345 0.88 -18.77 4.34
CA TRP A 345 0.15 -18.45 3.13
C TRP A 345 0.16 -16.93 2.85
N MET A 346 -0.18 -16.11 3.86
CA MET A 346 -0.21 -14.64 3.71
C MET A 346 1.19 -14.07 3.46
N ARG A 347 2.24 -14.58 4.13
CA ARG A 347 3.63 -14.16 3.87
C ARG A 347 4.12 -14.53 2.46
N ILE A 348 3.71 -15.69 1.93
CA ILE A 348 3.98 -16.05 0.53
C ILE A 348 3.31 -15.05 -0.41
N ARG A 349 2.05 -14.66 -0.14
CA ARG A 349 1.34 -13.66 -0.93
C ARG A 349 2.04 -12.31 -0.93
N ASP A 350 2.48 -11.84 0.23
CA ASP A 350 3.21 -10.57 0.35
C ASP A 350 4.53 -10.58 -0.45
N ARG A 351 5.24 -11.71 -0.44
CA ARG A 351 6.58 -11.85 -1.02
C ARG A 351 6.61 -12.32 -2.47
N ARG A 352 5.48 -12.72 -3.05
CA ARG A 352 5.43 -13.22 -4.43
C ARG A 352 5.61 -12.14 -5.50
N GLY A 353 5.61 -10.84 -5.13
CA GLY A 353 5.71 -9.73 -6.07
C GLY A 353 6.80 -9.87 -7.12
N PRO A 354 8.06 -10.20 -6.76
CA PRO A 354 9.14 -10.41 -7.72
C PRO A 354 8.87 -11.54 -8.72
N LEU A 355 8.30 -12.66 -8.27
CA LEU A 355 7.93 -13.78 -9.14
C LEU A 355 6.79 -13.39 -10.07
N VAL A 356 5.75 -12.72 -9.57
CA VAL A 356 4.62 -12.25 -10.39
C VAL A 356 5.09 -11.30 -11.48
N ALA A 357 5.98 -10.36 -11.17
CA ALA A 357 6.54 -9.45 -12.17
C ALA A 357 7.36 -10.19 -13.26
N LEU A 358 8.13 -11.21 -12.88
CA LEU A 358 8.85 -12.06 -13.83
C LEU A 358 7.88 -12.81 -14.75
N VAL A 359 6.85 -13.43 -14.20
CA VAL A 359 5.81 -14.16 -14.95
C VAL A 359 5.07 -13.22 -15.91
N LEU A 360 4.72 -12.02 -15.46
CA LEU A 360 4.11 -11.00 -16.33
C LEU A 360 5.04 -10.58 -17.46
N ALA A 361 6.33 -10.35 -17.19
CA ALA A 361 7.31 -10.02 -18.21
C ALA A 361 7.45 -11.15 -19.25
N ALA A 362 7.50 -12.40 -18.78
CA ALA A 362 7.51 -13.58 -19.66
C ALA A 362 6.24 -13.68 -20.51
N ALA A 363 5.06 -13.37 -19.94
CA ALA A 363 3.79 -13.38 -20.65
C ALA A 363 3.73 -12.29 -21.73
N TYR A 364 4.22 -11.07 -21.46
CA TYR A 364 4.29 -10.02 -22.49
C TYR A 364 5.26 -10.39 -23.60
N LEU A 365 6.42 -10.97 -23.26
CA LEU A 365 7.35 -11.49 -24.26
C LEU A 365 6.71 -12.61 -25.10
N LEU A 366 5.97 -13.52 -24.46
CA LEU A 366 5.22 -14.58 -25.13
C LEU A 366 4.22 -14.03 -26.15
N VAL A 367 3.50 -12.96 -25.83
CA VAL A 367 2.58 -12.28 -26.77
C VAL A 367 3.34 -11.76 -27.97
N LEU A 368 4.50 -11.12 -27.77
CA LEU A 368 5.35 -10.61 -28.86
C LEU A 368 5.87 -11.75 -29.75
N LEU A 369 6.43 -12.84 -29.19
CA LEU A 369 6.93 -13.98 -29.93
C LEU A 369 5.81 -14.68 -30.70
N THR A 370 4.63 -14.81 -30.10
CA THR A 370 3.45 -15.38 -30.79
C THR A 370 3.00 -14.50 -31.94
N GLY A 371 3.03 -13.16 -31.78
CA GLY A 371 2.74 -12.23 -32.87
C GLY A 371 3.74 -12.33 -34.05
N VAL A 372 5.04 -12.48 -33.74
CA VAL A 372 6.08 -12.67 -34.74
C VAL A 372 5.85 -13.97 -35.52
N LEU A 373 5.61 -15.10 -34.83
CA LEU A 373 5.34 -16.38 -35.48
C LEU A 373 4.05 -16.36 -36.29
N TRP A 374 2.98 -15.75 -35.77
CA TRP A 374 1.73 -15.58 -36.50
C TRP A 374 1.92 -14.77 -37.80
N LEU A 375 2.70 -13.68 -37.73
CA LEU A 375 3.01 -12.87 -38.93
C LEU A 375 3.84 -13.66 -39.95
N ALA A 376 4.85 -14.42 -39.48
CA ALA A 376 5.68 -15.26 -40.37
C ALA A 376 4.86 -16.36 -41.06
N ASP A 377 3.91 -16.97 -40.36
CA ASP A 377 2.96 -17.96 -40.89
C ASP A 377 1.99 -17.32 -41.90
N ALA A 378 1.39 -16.19 -41.57
CA ALA A 378 0.47 -15.46 -42.43
C ALA A 378 1.12 -14.98 -43.74
N MET A 379 2.45 -14.71 -43.71
CA MET A 379 3.22 -14.36 -44.90
C MET A 379 3.75 -15.58 -45.66
N GLY A 380 3.48 -16.81 -45.22
CA GLY A 380 3.99 -18.03 -45.81
C GLY A 380 5.51 -18.22 -45.66
N TRP A 381 6.16 -17.50 -44.73
CA TRP A 381 7.61 -17.58 -44.53
C TRP A 381 8.04 -18.71 -43.62
N TYR A 382 7.20 -19.03 -42.62
CA TYR A 382 7.44 -20.07 -41.61
C TYR A 382 6.12 -20.63 -41.09
N PRO A 383 5.81 -21.94 -41.26
CA PRO A 383 4.58 -22.51 -40.74
C PRO A 383 4.68 -22.60 -39.21
N ALA A 384 3.77 -21.94 -38.53
CA ALA A 384 3.72 -22.01 -37.05
C ALA A 384 3.28 -23.40 -36.58
N GLY A 385 4.04 -23.99 -35.66
CA GLY A 385 3.74 -25.29 -35.07
C GLY A 385 2.44 -25.27 -34.27
N LYS A 386 1.68 -26.36 -34.30
CA LYS A 386 0.47 -26.51 -33.50
C LYS A 386 0.83 -26.76 -32.04
N LEU A 387 0.12 -26.08 -31.14
CA LEU A 387 0.27 -26.32 -29.70
C LEU A 387 -0.36 -27.66 -29.30
N PRO A 388 0.20 -28.37 -28.31
CA PRO A 388 -0.43 -29.55 -27.74
C PRO A 388 -1.83 -29.23 -27.16
N VAL A 389 -2.77 -30.18 -27.26
CA VAL A 389 -4.17 -29.99 -26.83
C VAL A 389 -4.26 -29.55 -25.36
N ILE A 390 -3.41 -30.08 -24.50
CA ILE A 390 -3.37 -29.70 -23.07
C ILE A 390 -3.10 -28.22 -22.88
N VAL A 391 -2.28 -27.61 -23.73
CA VAL A 391 -1.96 -26.18 -23.67
C VAL A 391 -3.18 -25.32 -23.98
N TYR A 392 -4.04 -25.73 -24.92
CA TYR A 392 -5.30 -25.02 -25.17
C TYR A 392 -6.22 -25.02 -23.94
N TRP A 393 -6.33 -26.12 -23.22
CA TRP A 393 -7.12 -26.19 -22.00
C TRP A 393 -6.56 -25.29 -20.89
N VAL A 394 -5.23 -25.25 -20.74
CA VAL A 394 -4.58 -24.36 -19.79
C VAL A 394 -4.79 -22.90 -20.17
N LEU A 395 -4.69 -22.54 -21.45
CA LEU A 395 -4.98 -21.17 -21.93
C LEU A 395 -6.44 -20.78 -21.68
N ILE A 396 -7.39 -21.68 -21.90
CA ILE A 396 -8.81 -21.45 -21.59
C ILE A 396 -8.97 -21.20 -20.08
N ALA A 397 -8.42 -22.07 -19.25
CA ALA A 397 -8.52 -21.94 -17.78
C ALA A 397 -7.92 -20.63 -17.25
N THR A 398 -6.73 -20.25 -17.75
CA THR A 398 -6.09 -18.99 -17.35
C THR A 398 -6.83 -17.76 -17.86
N THR A 399 -7.42 -17.82 -19.06
CA THR A 399 -8.28 -16.76 -19.62
C THR A 399 -9.55 -16.58 -18.78
N LEU A 400 -10.20 -17.66 -18.38
CA LEU A 400 -11.38 -17.61 -17.50
C LEU A 400 -11.01 -17.07 -16.13
N ALA A 401 -9.87 -17.46 -15.56
CA ALA A 401 -9.37 -16.92 -14.30
C ALA A 401 -9.09 -15.41 -14.42
N PHE A 402 -8.47 -14.96 -15.51
CA PHE A 402 -8.26 -13.54 -15.77
C PHE A 402 -9.59 -12.77 -15.90
N ALA A 403 -10.55 -13.30 -16.65
CA ALA A 403 -11.88 -12.70 -16.80
C ALA A 403 -12.59 -12.58 -15.44
N TRP A 404 -12.49 -13.60 -14.60
CA TRP A 404 -13.00 -13.58 -13.24
C TRP A 404 -12.34 -12.46 -12.40
N ARG A 405 -11.01 -12.37 -12.44
CA ARG A 405 -10.27 -11.31 -11.73
C ARG A 405 -10.64 -9.90 -12.22
N ALA A 406 -10.78 -9.73 -13.53
CA ALA A 406 -11.24 -8.47 -14.13
C ALA A 406 -12.66 -8.10 -13.66
N LEU A 407 -13.56 -9.09 -13.56
CA LEU A 407 -14.92 -8.90 -13.04
C LEU A 407 -14.91 -8.49 -11.56
N VAL A 408 -14.11 -9.16 -10.72
CA VAL A 408 -13.99 -8.81 -9.30
C VAL A 408 -13.47 -7.38 -9.14
N ARG A 409 -12.41 -7.00 -9.88
CA ARG A 409 -11.87 -5.63 -9.91
C ARG A 409 -12.93 -4.62 -10.35
N PHE A 410 -13.61 -4.88 -11.47
CA PHE A 410 -14.71 -4.04 -11.96
C PHE A 410 -15.75 -3.78 -10.87
N VAL A 411 -16.21 -4.82 -10.19
CA VAL A 411 -17.26 -4.72 -9.16
C VAL A 411 -16.75 -3.95 -7.93
N LEU A 412 -15.55 -4.27 -7.43
CA LEU A 412 -15.02 -3.65 -6.22
C LEU A 412 -14.73 -2.14 -6.45
N VAL A 413 -14.06 -1.80 -7.55
CA VAL A 413 -13.77 -0.40 -7.88
C VAL A 413 -15.04 0.36 -8.25
N GLY A 414 -15.94 -0.28 -9.00
CA GLY A 414 -17.24 0.31 -9.37
C GLY A 414 -18.11 0.70 -8.17
N ARG A 415 -18.06 -0.10 -7.08
CA ARG A 415 -18.78 0.20 -5.84
C ARG A 415 -18.19 1.36 -5.04
N GLU A 416 -16.88 1.58 -5.12
CA GLU A 416 -16.20 2.63 -4.34
C GLU A 416 -16.07 3.96 -5.10
N TYR A 417 -15.92 3.92 -6.43
CA TYR A 417 -15.62 5.10 -7.25
C TYR A 417 -16.60 5.31 -8.40
N GLY A 418 -17.59 4.43 -8.57
CA GLY A 418 -18.55 4.48 -9.68
C GLY A 418 -18.21 3.51 -10.82
N TRP A 419 -19.25 3.05 -11.53
CA TRP A 419 -19.13 1.97 -12.52
C TRP A 419 -18.25 2.32 -13.73
N GLY A 420 -18.17 3.62 -14.10
CA GLY A 420 -17.23 4.09 -15.13
C GLY A 420 -15.79 3.85 -14.73
N GLU A 421 -15.44 4.13 -13.48
CA GLU A 421 -14.10 3.85 -12.93
C GLU A 421 -13.85 2.35 -12.77
N GLY A 422 -14.88 1.56 -12.47
CA GLY A 422 -14.78 0.10 -12.49
C GLY A 422 -14.35 -0.43 -13.86
N LEU A 423 -14.94 0.09 -14.94
CA LEU A 423 -14.53 -0.28 -16.31
C LEU A 423 -13.11 0.19 -16.62
N ALA A 424 -12.78 1.44 -16.27
CA ALA A 424 -11.45 1.99 -16.44
C ALA A 424 -10.39 1.18 -15.67
N ALA A 425 -10.73 0.65 -14.48
CA ALA A 425 -9.84 -0.20 -13.68
C ALA A 425 -9.41 -1.48 -14.40
N VAL A 426 -10.31 -2.09 -15.18
CA VAL A 426 -9.97 -3.25 -16.01
C VAL A 426 -9.01 -2.84 -17.13
N LEU A 427 -9.26 -1.70 -17.77
CA LEU A 427 -8.40 -1.18 -18.84
C LEU A 427 -7.01 -0.71 -18.31
N ARG A 428 -6.91 -0.34 -17.03
CA ARG A 428 -5.65 0.06 -16.37
C ARG A 428 -4.75 -1.13 -16.01
N ILE A 429 -5.23 -2.39 -16.05
CA ILE A 429 -4.43 -3.58 -15.72
C ILE A 429 -3.07 -3.61 -16.44
N PRO A 430 -2.97 -3.38 -17.76
CA PRO A 430 -1.66 -3.38 -18.44
C PRO A 430 -0.72 -2.30 -17.91
N VAL A 431 -1.23 -1.11 -17.59
CA VAL A 431 -0.43 0.00 -17.03
C VAL A 431 0.14 -0.39 -15.66
N ALA A 432 -0.71 -0.91 -14.77
CA ALA A 432 -0.30 -1.41 -13.46
C ALA A 432 0.78 -2.50 -13.57
N ASN A 433 0.60 -3.45 -14.51
CA ASN A 433 1.56 -4.52 -14.75
C ASN A 433 2.92 -3.99 -15.23
N VAL A 434 2.95 -3.05 -16.17
CA VAL A 434 4.20 -2.44 -16.67
C VAL A 434 4.92 -1.72 -15.53
N ILE A 435 4.20 -0.93 -14.73
CA ILE A 435 4.77 -0.26 -13.55
C ILE A 435 5.34 -1.30 -12.57
N ALA A 436 4.60 -2.38 -12.28
CA ALA A 436 5.05 -3.44 -11.38
C ALA A 436 6.31 -4.14 -11.88
N ILE A 437 6.41 -4.46 -13.17
CA ILE A 437 7.59 -5.09 -13.80
C ILE A 437 8.82 -4.19 -13.64
N ILE A 438 8.70 -2.90 -13.99
CA ILE A 438 9.81 -1.94 -13.93
C ILE A 438 10.23 -1.70 -12.47
N ALA A 439 9.26 -1.53 -11.56
CA ALA A 439 9.50 -1.32 -10.14
C ALA A 439 10.20 -2.52 -9.49
N THR A 440 9.74 -3.72 -9.80
CA THR A 440 10.32 -4.96 -9.28
C THR A 440 11.74 -5.18 -9.80
N ARG A 441 11.98 -4.98 -11.11
CA ARG A 441 13.35 -5.04 -11.65
C ARG A 441 14.27 -4.11 -10.87
N ARG A 442 13.85 -2.87 -10.63
CA ARG A 442 14.61 -1.88 -9.85
C ARG A 442 14.87 -2.37 -8.42
N ALA A 443 13.86 -2.94 -7.75
CA ALA A 443 13.98 -3.47 -6.40
C ALA A 443 14.97 -4.62 -6.31
N VAL A 444 14.91 -5.58 -7.25
CA VAL A 444 15.85 -6.72 -7.34
C VAL A 444 17.29 -6.24 -7.47
N PHE A 445 17.57 -5.31 -8.41
CA PHE A 445 18.94 -4.79 -8.58
C PHE A 445 19.41 -4.00 -7.36
N ARG A 446 18.53 -3.28 -6.68
CA ARG A 446 18.86 -2.57 -5.44
C ARG A 446 19.18 -3.54 -4.31
N TYR A 447 18.33 -4.55 -4.11
CA TYR A 447 18.59 -5.58 -3.10
C TYR A 447 19.88 -6.35 -3.41
N ALA A 448 20.09 -6.75 -4.65
CA ALA A 448 21.38 -7.37 -5.04
C ALA A 448 22.57 -6.45 -4.70
N ALA A 449 22.44 -5.14 -4.90
CA ALA A 449 23.52 -4.19 -4.56
C ALA A 449 23.77 -4.11 -3.04
N THR A 450 22.75 -4.30 -2.18
CA THR A 450 22.94 -4.36 -0.72
C THR A 450 23.73 -5.58 -0.30
N LEU A 451 23.55 -6.73 -0.97
CA LEU A 451 24.33 -7.94 -0.72
C LEU A 451 25.83 -7.75 -1.03
N PHE A 452 26.18 -6.77 -1.89
CA PHE A 452 27.55 -6.36 -2.17
C PHE A 452 28.01 -5.13 -1.35
N GLY A 453 27.34 -4.84 -0.22
CA GLY A 453 27.74 -3.80 0.73
C GLY A 453 27.35 -2.36 0.35
N LYS A 454 26.51 -2.14 -0.67
CA LYS A 454 25.98 -0.81 -0.97
C LYS A 454 24.76 -0.53 -0.09
N PRO A 455 24.75 0.57 0.68
CA PRO A 455 23.61 0.87 1.56
C PRO A 455 22.34 1.09 0.73
N ALA A 456 21.21 0.60 1.24
CA ALA A 456 19.91 0.94 0.70
C ALA A 456 19.66 2.45 0.91
N ARG A 457 19.24 3.15 -0.15
CA ARG A 457 18.95 4.58 -0.08
C ARG A 457 17.44 4.79 -0.11
N TRP A 458 16.95 5.52 0.88
CA TRP A 458 15.58 5.99 0.89
C TRP A 458 15.40 7.07 -0.19
N GLU A 459 14.37 6.97 -1.00
CA GLU A 459 14.02 7.93 -2.05
C GLU A 459 12.67 8.55 -1.73
N LYS A 460 12.63 9.87 -1.61
CA LYS A 460 11.40 10.62 -1.37
C LYS A 460 10.42 10.46 -2.55
N THR A 461 9.14 10.37 -2.22
CA THR A 461 8.03 10.63 -3.15
C THR A 461 7.62 12.09 -3.00
N ASP A 462 7.55 12.84 -4.09
CA ASP A 462 7.14 14.24 -4.07
C ASP A 462 5.61 14.35 -4.01
N HIS A 463 5.11 15.21 -3.11
CA HIS A 463 3.68 15.50 -2.95
C HIS A 463 3.44 16.99 -3.27
N ASP A 464 2.65 17.24 -4.32
CA ASP A 464 2.43 18.59 -4.84
C ASP A 464 1.10 19.20 -4.41
N ARG A 465 0.12 18.38 -3.96
CA ARG A 465 -1.25 18.79 -3.66
C ARG A 465 -1.80 18.04 -2.45
N HIS A 466 -2.52 18.75 -1.60
CA HIS A 466 -3.32 18.13 -0.55
C HIS A 466 -4.79 17.98 -1.01
N VAL A 467 -5.46 16.92 -0.56
CA VAL A 467 -6.87 16.62 -0.94
C VAL A 467 -7.81 17.76 -0.55
N VAL A 468 -7.57 18.39 0.60
CA VAL A 468 -8.40 19.51 1.12
C VAL A 468 -8.39 20.70 0.18
N ASP A 469 -7.24 21.06 -0.38
CA ASP A 469 -7.11 22.23 -1.26
C ASP A 469 -7.92 22.05 -2.56
N VAL A 470 -7.95 20.84 -3.09
CA VAL A 470 -8.72 20.50 -4.30
C VAL A 470 -10.23 20.47 -4.00
N VAL A 471 -10.63 19.94 -2.84
CA VAL A 471 -12.06 19.92 -2.44
C VAL A 471 -12.57 21.33 -2.19
N ALA A 472 -11.80 22.20 -1.54
CA ALA A 472 -12.12 23.60 -1.30
C ALA A 472 -12.24 24.38 -2.64
N GLY A 473 -11.27 24.20 -3.56
CA GLY A 473 -11.28 24.82 -4.88
C GLY A 473 -12.50 24.39 -5.71
N ASN A 474 -12.85 23.11 -5.72
CA ASN A 474 -14.05 22.62 -6.40
C ASN A 474 -15.37 23.09 -5.76
N GLY A 475 -15.38 23.30 -4.45
CA GLY A 475 -16.52 23.90 -3.73
C GLY A 475 -16.73 25.35 -4.12
N ALA A 476 -15.68 26.15 -4.19
CA ALA A 476 -15.71 27.56 -4.62
C ALA A 476 -16.18 27.71 -6.07
N VAL A 477 -15.68 26.88 -7.00
CA VAL A 477 -16.12 26.86 -8.41
C VAL A 477 -17.59 26.47 -8.56
N ARG A 478 -18.08 25.50 -7.77
CA ARG A 478 -19.51 25.12 -7.78
C ARG A 478 -20.42 26.19 -7.18
N GLN A 479 -19.91 26.95 -6.21
CA GLN A 479 -20.66 28.09 -5.63
C GLN A 479 -20.74 29.25 -6.61
N GLN A 480 -19.62 29.62 -7.24
CA GLN A 480 -19.61 30.65 -8.30
C GLN A 480 -20.49 30.30 -9.51
N SER A 481 -20.57 29.02 -9.91
CA SER A 481 -21.45 28.57 -10.98
C SER A 481 -22.96 28.51 -10.58
N ARG A 482 -23.27 28.44 -9.28
CA ARG A 482 -24.63 28.54 -8.76
C ARG A 482 -25.09 29.99 -8.59
N ASP A 483 -24.15 30.89 -8.25
CA ASP A 483 -24.44 32.31 -8.09
C ASP A 483 -24.47 33.05 -9.45
N ALA A 484 -24.00 32.39 -10.53
CA ALA A 484 -24.04 32.89 -11.91
C ALA A 484 -25.19 32.29 -12.77
N ALA A 485 -26.00 31.39 -12.24
CA ALA A 485 -27.17 30.76 -12.87
C ALA A 485 -28.46 31.19 -12.17
#